data_eb9a6ae6f22401e579192d0c1279087d
#
_entry.id   eb9a6ae6f22401e579192d0c1279087d
#
_cell.length_a   1.000
_cell.length_b   1.000
_cell.length_c   1.000
_cell.angle_alpha   90.00
_cell.angle_beta   90.00
_cell.angle_gamma   90.00
#
_symmetry.space_group_name_H-M   'P 1'
#
loop_
_entity.id
_entity.type
_entity.pdbx_description
1 polymer ?
#
loop_
_entity_poly.entity_id
_entity_poly.type
_entity_poly.pdbx_seq_one_letter_code
_entity_poly.pdbx_strand_id
1 'polypeptide(L)'
;MVHNIKRYWRLYRVLIKQFLKVVMQSKVDFLMGLLGFFLTQATGIIFLYLIFQQIPTLQGWTLDQLIFIYGFAQIPRGIDHLLTDNIWLVAWRMVVNGQFDRYMLRPMNVFFQVIAEKLQPDALGEILIGSILVILSVQKGVVTLTPVSALLFLASMLAGALIYTSIKLFFASFALWIKQSGPLLQVAYEMADFAKYPTEIYHKSIQFII
;
A
#
# COMPACT_ATOMS: atom_id res chain seq x y z
N MET A 1 -26.31 17.43 3.43
CA MET A 1 -25.15 16.54 3.58
C MET A 1 -25.35 15.20 2.84
N VAL A 2 -26.43 14.47 3.05
CA VAL A 2 -26.73 13.16 2.43
C VAL A 2 -26.79 13.21 0.91
N HIS A 3 -27.30 14.31 0.31
CA HIS A 3 -27.41 14.47 -1.16
C HIS A 3 -26.02 14.51 -1.84
N ASN A 4 -25.02 15.10 -1.18
CA ASN A 4 -23.65 15.13 -1.69
C ASN A 4 -23.00 13.74 -1.65
N ILE A 5 -23.20 12.95 -0.59
CA ILE A 5 -22.63 11.60 -0.45
C ILE A 5 -23.14 10.69 -1.58
N LYS A 6 -24.45 10.70 -1.87
CA LYS A 6 -25.03 9.92 -2.97
C LYS A 6 -24.47 10.34 -4.34
N ARG A 7 -24.21 11.63 -4.54
CA ARG A 7 -23.58 12.17 -5.76
C ARG A 7 -22.14 11.65 -5.91
N TYR A 8 -21.31 11.78 -4.87
CA TYR A 8 -19.94 11.29 -4.89
C TYR A 8 -19.86 9.79 -5.08
N TRP A 9 -20.73 9.01 -4.44
CA TRP A 9 -20.80 7.56 -4.63
C TRP A 9 -21.18 7.16 -6.06
N ARG A 10 -22.10 7.86 -6.69
CA ARG A 10 -22.46 7.64 -8.10
C ARG A 10 -21.29 7.94 -9.03
N LEU A 11 -20.61 9.07 -8.83
CA LEU A 11 -19.44 9.46 -9.61
C LEU A 11 -18.31 8.45 -9.46
N TYR A 12 -18.00 8.03 -8.24
CA TYR A 12 -16.99 7.02 -7.96
C TYR A 12 -17.26 5.71 -8.68
N ARG A 13 -18.50 5.21 -8.65
CA ARG A 13 -18.89 3.99 -9.40
C ARG A 13 -18.71 4.14 -10.92
N VAL A 14 -19.00 5.31 -11.48
CA VAL A 14 -18.82 5.57 -12.92
C VAL A 14 -17.34 5.58 -13.27
N LEU A 15 -16.51 6.26 -12.47
CA LEU A 15 -15.07 6.33 -12.67
C LEU A 15 -14.43 4.94 -12.54
N ILE A 16 -14.78 4.15 -11.52
CA ILE A 16 -14.32 2.76 -11.39
C ILE A 16 -14.72 1.92 -12.60
N LYS A 17 -15.98 2.02 -13.08
CA LYS A 17 -16.40 1.25 -14.26
C LYS A 17 -15.60 1.62 -15.51
N GLN A 18 -15.32 2.89 -15.71
CA GLN A 18 -14.49 3.34 -16.84
C GLN A 18 -13.05 2.83 -16.70
N PHE A 19 -12.50 2.94 -15.50
CA PHE A 19 -11.15 2.44 -15.20
C PHE A 19 -11.05 0.93 -15.43
N LEU A 20 -12.00 0.13 -14.93
CA LEU A 20 -12.02 -1.33 -15.15
C LEU A 20 -12.10 -1.69 -16.63
N LYS A 21 -12.83 -0.90 -17.45
CA LYS A 21 -12.84 -1.11 -18.91
C LYS A 21 -11.44 -0.91 -19.50
N VAL A 22 -10.71 0.12 -19.09
CA VAL A 22 -9.33 0.38 -19.56
C VAL A 22 -8.41 -0.76 -19.16
N VAL A 23 -8.47 -1.23 -17.91
CA VAL A 23 -7.67 -2.37 -17.41
C VAL A 23 -7.99 -3.64 -18.21
N MET A 24 -9.28 -3.88 -18.52
CA MET A 24 -9.69 -5.04 -19.32
C MET A 24 -9.24 -4.97 -20.80
N GLN A 25 -8.97 -3.78 -21.30
CA GLN A 25 -8.37 -3.60 -22.63
C GLN A 25 -6.87 -3.92 -22.63
N SER A 26 -6.16 -3.65 -21.53
CA SER A 26 -4.72 -3.90 -21.37
C SER A 26 -4.44 -5.11 -20.47
N LYS A 27 -5.06 -6.26 -20.79
CA LYS A 27 -4.92 -7.50 -19.99
C LYS A 27 -3.47 -7.94 -19.81
N VAL A 28 -2.64 -7.74 -20.83
CA VAL A 28 -1.22 -8.14 -20.81
C VAL A 28 -0.48 -7.29 -19.78
N ASP A 29 -0.67 -5.96 -19.78
CA ASP A 29 -0.01 -5.06 -18.83
C ASP A 29 -0.43 -5.38 -17.39
N PHE A 30 -1.72 -5.67 -17.17
CA PHE A 30 -2.21 -6.10 -15.86
C PHE A 30 -1.58 -7.41 -15.39
N LEU A 31 -1.50 -8.42 -16.26
CA LEU A 31 -0.86 -9.70 -15.92
C LEU A 31 0.65 -9.54 -15.69
N MET A 32 1.33 -8.73 -16.48
CA MET A 32 2.76 -8.43 -16.27
C MET A 32 2.99 -7.68 -14.96
N GLY A 33 2.12 -6.73 -14.60
CA GLY A 33 2.16 -6.06 -13.31
C GLY A 33 1.98 -7.03 -12.14
N LEU A 34 0.97 -7.91 -12.20
CA LEU A 34 0.75 -8.97 -11.21
C LEU A 34 1.98 -9.88 -11.08
N LEU A 35 2.53 -10.36 -12.20
CA LEU A 35 3.73 -11.21 -12.20
C LEU A 35 4.92 -10.48 -11.57
N GLY A 36 5.14 -9.22 -11.89
CA GLY A 36 6.17 -8.39 -11.27
C GLY A 36 6.05 -8.35 -9.76
N PHE A 37 4.84 -8.10 -9.23
CA PHE A 37 4.58 -8.14 -7.80
C PHE A 37 4.85 -9.52 -7.19
N PHE A 38 4.37 -10.59 -7.82
CA PHE A 38 4.61 -11.96 -7.34
C PHE A 38 6.11 -12.27 -7.26
N LEU A 39 6.88 -11.92 -8.29
CA LEU A 39 8.33 -12.16 -8.32
C LEU A 39 9.05 -11.34 -7.22
N THR A 40 8.69 -10.09 -7.05
CA THR A 40 9.28 -9.24 -6.00
C THR A 40 9.00 -9.82 -4.61
N GLN A 41 7.77 -10.22 -4.34
CA GLN A 41 7.40 -10.80 -3.05
C GLN A 41 8.02 -12.17 -2.82
N ALA A 42 8.07 -13.01 -3.86
CA ALA A 42 8.73 -14.31 -3.81
C ALA A 42 10.22 -14.16 -3.47
N THR A 43 10.91 -13.16 -4.04
CA THR A 43 12.31 -12.87 -3.73
C THR A 43 12.50 -12.54 -2.25
N GLY A 44 11.64 -11.70 -1.67
CA GLY A 44 11.69 -11.37 -0.24
C GLY A 44 11.47 -12.59 0.67
N ILE A 45 10.49 -13.44 0.33
CA ILE A 45 10.19 -14.66 1.10
C ILE A 45 11.34 -15.69 0.97
N ILE A 46 11.87 -15.88 -0.23
CA ILE A 46 13.02 -16.77 -0.47
C ILE A 46 14.23 -16.29 0.32
N PHE A 47 14.50 -14.99 0.32
CA PHE A 47 15.59 -14.41 1.10
C PHE A 47 15.45 -14.72 2.60
N LEU A 48 14.26 -14.50 3.17
CA LEU A 48 13.97 -14.88 4.56
C LEU A 48 14.20 -16.38 4.80
N TYR A 49 13.67 -17.23 3.92
CA TYR A 49 13.82 -18.67 4.03
C TYR A 49 15.29 -19.11 4.02
N LEU A 50 16.14 -18.53 3.15
CA LEU A 50 17.57 -18.83 3.10
C LEU A 50 18.30 -18.42 4.38
N ILE A 51 17.95 -17.28 4.99
CA ILE A 51 18.51 -16.86 6.27
C ILE A 51 18.19 -17.90 7.35
N PHE A 52 16.92 -18.33 7.43
CA PHE A 52 16.47 -19.28 8.45
C PHE A 52 16.96 -20.72 8.23
N GLN A 53 17.52 -21.04 7.09
CA GLN A 53 18.29 -22.29 6.92
C GLN A 53 19.62 -22.29 7.69
N GLN A 54 20.17 -21.11 7.99
CA GLN A 54 21.45 -20.96 8.68
C GLN A 54 21.27 -20.71 10.18
N ILE A 55 20.15 -20.11 10.59
CA ILE A 55 19.87 -19.74 11.97
C ILE A 55 18.45 -20.15 12.35
N PRO A 56 18.22 -20.74 13.54
CA PRO A 56 16.88 -21.17 13.96
C PRO A 56 15.95 -20.01 14.32
N THR A 57 16.50 -18.90 14.81
CA THR A 57 15.75 -17.68 15.18
C THR A 57 16.57 -16.45 14.90
N LEU A 58 15.90 -15.35 14.55
CA LEU A 58 16.51 -14.05 14.35
C LEU A 58 16.02 -13.10 15.46
N GLN A 59 16.90 -12.77 16.42
CA GLN A 59 16.56 -11.95 17.59
C GLN A 59 15.32 -12.46 18.36
N GLY A 60 15.18 -13.78 18.46
CA GLY A 60 14.04 -14.42 19.12
C GLY A 60 12.81 -14.68 18.22
N TRP A 61 12.79 -14.15 17.02
CA TRP A 61 11.69 -14.35 16.05
C TRP A 61 11.91 -15.61 15.22
N THR A 62 10.85 -16.40 15.05
CA THR A 62 10.84 -17.57 14.16
C THR A 62 10.47 -17.16 12.74
N LEU A 63 10.80 -18.03 11.76
CA LEU A 63 10.43 -17.80 10.35
C LEU A 63 8.92 -17.58 10.18
N ASP A 64 8.10 -18.40 10.84
CA ASP A 64 6.63 -18.32 10.69
C ASP A 64 6.05 -17.01 11.25
N GLN A 65 6.65 -16.49 12.33
CA GLN A 65 6.29 -15.19 12.88
C GLN A 65 6.69 -14.05 11.93
N LEU A 66 7.88 -14.11 11.32
CA LEU A 66 8.30 -13.08 10.36
C LEU A 66 7.47 -13.14 9.08
N ILE A 67 7.08 -14.31 8.60
CA ILE A 67 6.17 -14.47 7.46
C ILE A 67 4.80 -13.85 7.78
N PHE A 68 4.32 -14.04 9.02
CA PHE A 68 3.08 -13.40 9.47
C PHE A 68 3.18 -11.87 9.42
N ILE A 69 4.22 -11.28 10.03
CA ILE A 69 4.42 -9.82 10.07
C ILE A 69 4.59 -9.26 8.65
N TYR A 70 5.37 -9.94 7.82
CA TYR A 70 5.56 -9.56 6.43
C TYR A 70 4.23 -9.56 5.66
N GLY A 71 3.44 -10.64 5.76
CA GLY A 71 2.12 -10.73 5.14
C GLY A 71 1.15 -9.69 5.69
N PHE A 72 1.20 -9.45 7.01
CA PHE A 72 0.39 -8.44 7.68
C PHE A 72 0.68 -7.03 7.15
N ALA A 73 1.94 -6.66 6.97
CA ALA A 73 2.35 -5.34 6.46
C ALA A 73 1.97 -5.13 4.97
N GLN A 74 1.88 -6.21 4.17
CA GLN A 74 1.53 -6.11 2.75
C GLN A 74 0.06 -5.71 2.52
N ILE A 75 -0.86 -6.13 3.39
CA ILE A 75 -2.30 -5.89 3.18
C ILE A 75 -2.63 -4.38 3.23
N PRO A 76 -2.29 -3.63 4.29
CA PRO A 76 -2.58 -2.19 4.35
C PRO A 76 -1.86 -1.42 3.25
N ARG A 77 -0.63 -1.82 2.88
CA ARG A 77 0.10 -1.24 1.77
C ARG A 77 -0.62 -1.46 0.44
N GLY A 78 -1.07 -2.67 0.18
CA GLY A 78 -1.84 -2.99 -1.03
C GLY A 78 -3.18 -2.25 -1.09
N ILE A 79 -3.87 -2.06 0.05
CA ILE A 79 -5.09 -1.24 0.12
C ILE A 79 -4.79 0.21 -0.24
N ASP A 80 -3.71 0.79 0.31
CA ASP A 80 -3.27 2.14 -0.01
C ASP A 80 -2.89 2.28 -1.49
N HIS A 81 -2.08 1.37 -2.03
CA HIS A 81 -1.72 1.37 -3.46
C HIS A 81 -2.94 1.25 -4.36
N LEU A 82 -3.88 0.35 -4.04
CA LEU A 82 -5.08 0.17 -4.83
C LEU A 82 -5.92 1.44 -4.94
N LEU A 83 -6.05 2.17 -3.83
CA LEU A 83 -7.01 3.27 -3.72
C LEU A 83 -6.39 4.64 -3.95
N THR A 84 -5.14 4.87 -3.54
CA THR A 84 -4.56 6.22 -3.44
C THR A 84 -3.29 6.42 -4.25
N ASP A 85 -2.91 5.45 -5.07
CA ASP A 85 -1.63 5.49 -5.80
C ASP A 85 -1.51 6.66 -6.78
N ASN A 86 -2.65 7.19 -7.23
CA ASN A 86 -2.66 8.38 -8.09
C ASN A 86 -2.06 9.64 -7.41
N ILE A 87 -1.92 9.66 -6.08
CA ILE A 87 -1.25 10.74 -5.34
C ILE A 87 0.24 10.82 -5.70
N TRP A 88 0.89 9.71 -6.06
CA TRP A 88 2.25 9.70 -6.59
C TRP A 88 2.42 10.62 -7.81
N LEU A 89 1.42 10.64 -8.68
CA LEU A 89 1.47 11.50 -9.88
C LEU A 89 1.40 12.98 -9.53
N VAL A 90 0.76 13.36 -8.41
CA VAL A 90 0.79 14.74 -7.91
C VAL A 90 2.22 15.11 -7.55
N ALA A 91 2.92 14.27 -6.77
CA ALA A 91 4.29 14.50 -6.33
C ALA A 91 5.30 14.55 -7.50
N TRP A 92 5.10 13.72 -8.53
CA TRP A 92 6.06 13.56 -9.61
C TRP A 92 5.84 14.47 -10.81
N ARG A 93 4.59 14.67 -11.25
CA ARG A 93 4.37 15.30 -12.57
C ARG A 93 3.11 16.16 -12.73
N MET A 94 2.06 15.96 -11.97
CA MET A 94 0.80 16.68 -12.20
C MET A 94 0.96 18.19 -11.98
N VAL A 95 1.70 18.57 -10.92
CA VAL A 95 1.95 19.99 -10.61
C VAL A 95 2.92 20.60 -11.62
N VAL A 96 4.04 19.93 -11.87
CA VAL A 96 5.08 20.42 -12.82
C VAL A 96 4.49 20.64 -14.22
N ASN A 97 3.62 19.75 -14.69
CA ASN A 97 3.05 19.80 -16.03
C ASN A 97 1.76 20.64 -16.10
N GLY A 98 1.36 21.34 -15.03
CA GLY A 98 0.12 22.13 -14.97
C GLY A 98 -1.16 21.28 -15.03
N GLN A 99 -1.06 19.96 -14.93
CA GLN A 99 -2.23 19.07 -14.98
C GLN A 99 -3.09 19.18 -13.73
N PHE A 100 -2.50 19.63 -12.61
CA PHE A 100 -3.20 19.77 -11.34
C PHE A 100 -4.27 20.86 -11.38
N ASP A 101 -4.08 21.91 -12.21
CA ASP A 101 -5.02 23.04 -12.33
C ASP A 101 -6.42 22.59 -12.76
N ARG A 102 -6.52 21.56 -13.61
CA ARG A 102 -7.80 21.00 -14.06
C ARG A 102 -8.67 20.48 -12.92
N TYR A 103 -8.07 20.01 -11.80
CA TYR A 103 -8.81 19.55 -10.63
C TYR A 103 -9.37 20.72 -9.83
N MET A 104 -8.67 21.85 -9.80
CA MET A 104 -9.12 23.07 -9.12
C MET A 104 -10.28 23.75 -9.86
N LEU A 105 -10.34 23.59 -11.18
CA LEU A 105 -11.42 24.18 -12.00
C LEU A 105 -12.74 23.41 -11.92
N ARG A 106 -12.75 22.19 -11.40
CA ARG A 106 -13.97 21.38 -11.30
C ARG A 106 -14.70 21.64 -9.97
N PRO A 107 -16.04 21.73 -9.96
CA PRO A 107 -16.82 21.98 -8.73
C PRO A 107 -16.93 20.71 -7.86
N MET A 108 -15.79 20.11 -7.49
CA MET A 108 -15.68 18.91 -6.69
C MET A 108 -14.44 19.00 -5.80
N ASN A 109 -14.43 18.24 -4.68
CA ASN A 109 -13.26 18.17 -3.84
C ASN A 109 -12.05 17.61 -4.61
N VAL A 110 -10.94 18.33 -4.60
CA VAL A 110 -9.70 18.00 -5.34
C VAL A 110 -9.14 16.65 -4.93
N PHE A 111 -9.08 16.38 -3.64
CA PHE A 111 -8.58 15.11 -3.11
C PHE A 111 -9.40 13.91 -3.60
N PHE A 112 -10.74 14.04 -3.55
CA PHE A 112 -11.63 13.00 -4.10
C PHE A 112 -11.37 12.76 -5.60
N GLN A 113 -11.19 13.82 -6.39
CA GLN A 113 -10.92 13.68 -7.82
C GLN A 113 -9.61 12.94 -8.08
N VAL A 114 -8.54 13.32 -7.38
CA VAL A 114 -7.22 12.68 -7.53
C VAL A 114 -7.31 11.18 -7.21
N ILE A 115 -7.95 10.80 -6.10
CA ILE A 115 -8.08 9.38 -5.71
C ILE A 115 -8.99 8.62 -6.69
N ALA A 116 -10.13 9.21 -7.06
CA ALA A 116 -11.13 8.50 -7.85
C ALA A 116 -10.77 8.35 -9.34
N GLU A 117 -9.80 9.13 -9.85
CA GLU A 117 -9.48 9.12 -11.28
C GLU A 117 -8.75 7.84 -11.70
N LYS A 118 -7.91 7.28 -10.85
CA LYS A 118 -7.14 6.10 -11.18
C LYS A 118 -6.99 5.19 -9.96
N LEU A 119 -7.33 3.92 -10.15
CA LEU A 119 -6.99 2.84 -9.24
C LEU A 119 -5.74 2.11 -9.76
N GLN A 120 -5.07 1.36 -8.89
CA GLN A 120 -3.90 0.55 -9.26
C GLN A 120 -4.23 -0.94 -9.05
N PRO A 121 -4.82 -1.64 -10.06
CA PRO A 121 -5.34 -3.00 -9.86
C PRO A 121 -4.27 -4.05 -9.60
N ASP A 122 -3.05 -3.85 -10.08
CA ASP A 122 -1.91 -4.72 -9.83
C ASP A 122 -1.56 -4.78 -8.32
N ALA A 123 -1.91 -3.75 -7.52
CA ALA A 123 -1.85 -3.78 -6.06
C ALA A 123 -2.71 -4.89 -5.41
N LEU A 124 -3.69 -5.45 -6.14
CA LEU A 124 -4.39 -6.65 -5.70
C LEU A 124 -3.44 -7.82 -5.45
N GLY A 125 -2.31 -7.87 -6.16
CA GLY A 125 -1.26 -8.85 -5.93
C GLY A 125 -0.67 -8.77 -4.52
N GLU A 126 -0.44 -7.56 -4.00
CA GLU A 126 0.05 -7.35 -2.62
C GLU A 126 -0.97 -7.85 -1.59
N ILE A 127 -2.24 -7.49 -1.77
CA ILE A 127 -3.33 -7.91 -0.87
C ILE A 127 -3.49 -9.44 -0.90
N LEU A 128 -3.45 -10.06 -2.07
CA LEU A 128 -3.57 -11.51 -2.21
C LEU A 128 -2.42 -12.24 -1.53
N ILE A 129 -1.17 -11.85 -1.82
CA ILE A 129 0.01 -12.47 -1.20
C ILE A 129 -0.01 -12.26 0.31
N GLY A 130 -0.24 -11.03 0.77
CA GLY A 130 -0.34 -10.73 2.19
C GLY A 130 -1.39 -11.60 2.88
N SER A 131 -2.57 -11.73 2.28
CA SER A 131 -3.65 -12.57 2.81
C SER A 131 -3.28 -14.05 2.87
N ILE A 132 -2.64 -14.58 1.82
CA ILE A 132 -2.18 -15.98 1.79
C ILE A 132 -1.16 -16.23 2.90
N LEU A 133 -0.17 -15.35 3.07
CA LEU A 133 0.88 -15.50 4.09
C LEU A 133 0.30 -15.44 5.50
N VAL A 134 -0.64 -14.53 5.76
CA VAL A 134 -1.35 -14.44 7.04
C VAL A 134 -2.14 -15.71 7.31
N ILE A 135 -2.91 -16.22 6.34
CA ILE A 135 -3.71 -17.45 6.49
C ILE A 135 -2.80 -18.63 6.81
N LEU A 136 -1.71 -18.81 6.07
CA LEU A 136 -0.75 -19.89 6.30
C LEU A 136 -0.11 -19.81 7.69
N SER A 137 0.24 -18.61 8.16
CA SER A 137 0.81 -18.42 9.50
C SER A 137 -0.19 -18.69 10.61
N VAL A 138 -1.45 -18.32 10.43
CA VAL A 138 -2.52 -18.64 11.36
C VAL A 138 -2.76 -20.15 11.45
N GLN A 139 -2.74 -20.86 10.32
CA GLN A 139 -2.86 -22.33 10.29
C GLN A 139 -1.72 -23.03 11.05
N LYS A 140 -0.53 -22.44 11.08
CA LYS A 140 0.63 -22.91 11.86
C LYS A 140 0.56 -22.52 13.35
N GLY A 141 -0.49 -21.85 13.79
CA GLY A 141 -0.69 -21.51 15.20
C GLY A 141 0.12 -20.28 15.67
N VAL A 142 0.64 -19.46 14.76
CA VAL A 142 1.40 -18.24 15.11
C VAL A 142 0.51 -17.24 15.86
N VAL A 143 -0.77 -17.16 15.48
CA VAL A 143 -1.77 -16.30 16.11
C VAL A 143 -3.06 -17.08 16.32
N THR A 144 -3.66 -16.95 17.51
CA THR A 144 -4.97 -17.51 17.81
C THR A 144 -6.07 -16.59 17.30
N LEU A 145 -6.97 -17.15 16.47
CA LEU A 145 -8.13 -16.41 15.98
C LEU A 145 -9.22 -16.38 17.05
N THR A 146 -9.37 -15.22 17.67
CA THR A 146 -10.52 -14.90 18.52
C THR A 146 -11.33 -13.77 17.84
N PRO A 147 -12.62 -13.56 18.18
CA PRO A 147 -13.38 -12.43 17.63
C PRO A 147 -12.70 -11.09 17.88
N VAL A 148 -12.04 -10.94 19.02
CA VAL A 148 -11.29 -9.72 19.38
C VAL A 148 -10.06 -9.56 18.50
N SER A 149 -9.25 -10.62 18.31
CA SER A 149 -8.06 -10.56 17.44
C SER A 149 -8.43 -10.28 15.98
N ALA A 150 -9.55 -10.82 15.50
CA ALA A 150 -10.04 -10.53 14.14
C ALA A 150 -10.46 -9.06 13.99
N LEU A 151 -11.15 -8.49 14.99
CA LEU A 151 -11.53 -7.07 14.97
C LEU A 151 -10.29 -6.17 15.01
N LEU A 152 -9.32 -6.47 15.87
CA LEU A 152 -8.06 -5.74 15.95
C LEU A 152 -7.28 -5.83 14.64
N PHE A 153 -7.25 -7.01 14.00
CA PHE A 153 -6.64 -7.20 12.70
C PHE A 153 -7.26 -6.28 11.65
N LEU A 154 -8.58 -6.27 11.52
CA LEU A 154 -9.28 -5.40 10.56
C LEU A 154 -9.03 -3.90 10.86
N ALA A 155 -9.11 -3.51 12.14
CA ALA A 155 -8.82 -2.14 12.55
C ALA A 155 -7.38 -1.73 12.19
N SER A 156 -6.41 -2.62 12.41
CA SER A 156 -5.00 -2.38 12.08
C SER A 156 -4.76 -2.27 10.57
N MET A 157 -5.47 -3.06 9.74
CA MET A 157 -5.41 -2.95 8.28
C MET A 157 -5.85 -1.58 7.80
N LEU A 158 -6.98 -1.09 8.32
CA LEU A 158 -7.51 0.23 7.97
C LEU A 158 -6.59 1.35 8.48
N ALA A 159 -6.13 1.25 9.72
CA ALA A 159 -5.20 2.23 10.29
C ALA A 159 -3.88 2.29 9.51
N GLY A 160 -3.31 1.14 9.16
CA GLY A 160 -2.10 1.05 8.37
C GLY A 160 -2.26 1.67 6.98
N ALA A 161 -3.36 1.39 6.28
CA ALA A 161 -3.66 2.00 4.98
C ALA A 161 -3.80 3.52 5.10
N LEU A 162 -4.44 4.03 6.15
CA LEU A 162 -4.55 5.47 6.42
C LEU A 162 -3.20 6.11 6.71
N ILE A 163 -2.31 5.42 7.43
CA ILE A 163 -0.94 5.90 7.69
C ILE A 163 -0.17 6.04 6.37
N TYR A 164 -0.16 5.01 5.50
CA TYR A 164 0.48 5.09 4.19
C TYR A 164 -0.10 6.23 3.33
N THR A 165 -1.41 6.35 3.28
CA THR A 165 -2.08 7.45 2.56
C THR A 165 -1.70 8.81 3.13
N SER A 166 -1.61 8.95 4.45
CA SER A 166 -1.24 10.20 5.12
C SER A 166 0.20 10.63 4.81
N ILE A 167 1.14 9.68 4.85
CA ILE A 167 2.54 9.90 4.45
C ILE A 167 2.59 10.36 3.00
N LYS A 168 1.91 9.65 2.11
CA LYS A 168 1.83 9.96 0.69
C LYS A 168 1.28 11.38 0.45
N LEU A 169 0.18 11.73 1.12
CA LEU A 169 -0.45 13.04 1.01
C LEU A 169 0.45 14.16 1.54
N PHE A 170 1.08 13.94 2.71
CA PHE A 170 1.97 14.91 3.32
C PHE A 170 3.12 15.26 2.37
N PHE A 171 3.87 14.27 1.89
CA PHE A 171 5.00 14.52 0.99
C PHE A 171 4.56 15.00 -0.39
N ALA A 172 3.45 14.50 -0.94
CA ALA A 172 2.93 14.98 -2.22
C ALA A 172 2.49 16.46 -2.17
N SER A 173 2.02 16.93 -1.02
CA SER A 173 1.63 18.34 -0.85
C SER A 173 2.78 19.31 -1.06
N PHE A 174 4.02 18.92 -0.75
CA PHE A 174 5.20 19.75 -1.02
C PHE A 174 5.38 20.08 -2.50
N ALA A 175 4.83 19.27 -3.42
CA ALA A 175 4.89 19.59 -4.85
C ALA A 175 4.23 20.93 -5.19
N LEU A 176 3.27 21.39 -4.39
CA LEU A 176 2.62 22.70 -4.59
C LEU A 176 3.58 23.88 -4.35
N TRP A 177 4.65 23.69 -3.56
CA TRP A 177 5.66 24.72 -3.29
C TRP A 177 6.92 24.52 -4.11
N ILE A 178 7.45 23.28 -4.17
CA ILE A 178 8.72 22.98 -4.84
C ILE A 178 8.54 22.40 -6.25
N LYS A 179 7.29 22.36 -6.75
CA LYS A 179 6.85 21.82 -8.05
C LYS A 179 7.00 20.30 -8.19
N GLN A 180 8.01 19.68 -7.62
CA GLN A 180 8.24 18.24 -7.66
C GLN A 180 8.77 17.75 -6.33
N SER A 181 7.99 16.91 -5.64
CA SER A 181 8.34 16.31 -4.35
C SER A 181 8.48 14.78 -4.41
N GLY A 182 8.42 14.20 -5.61
CA GLY A 182 8.51 12.76 -5.84
C GLY A 182 9.69 12.08 -5.15
N PRO A 183 10.94 12.60 -5.24
CA PRO A 183 12.08 12.03 -4.54
C PRO A 183 11.93 11.99 -3.01
N LEU A 184 11.34 13.04 -2.40
CA LEU A 184 11.08 13.09 -0.96
C LEU A 184 10.06 12.02 -0.56
N LEU A 185 8.97 11.90 -1.34
CA LEU A 185 7.96 10.87 -1.14
C LEU A 185 8.56 9.47 -1.29
N GLN A 186 9.43 9.26 -2.27
CA GLN A 186 10.10 7.98 -2.50
C GLN A 186 10.91 7.56 -1.28
N VAL A 187 11.76 8.44 -0.76
CA VAL A 187 12.57 8.16 0.43
C VAL A 187 11.69 7.82 1.64
N ALA A 188 10.63 8.61 1.88
CA ALA A 188 9.72 8.36 2.99
C ALA A 188 9.00 7.00 2.87
N TYR A 189 8.65 6.62 1.66
CA TYR A 189 7.97 5.35 1.38
C TYR A 189 8.91 4.15 1.53
N GLU A 190 10.17 4.29 1.09
CA GLU A 190 11.21 3.27 1.29
C GLU A 190 11.54 3.10 2.78
N MET A 191 11.56 4.20 3.55
CA MET A 191 11.70 4.10 5.01
C MET A 191 10.53 3.36 5.66
N ALA A 192 9.29 3.59 5.20
CA ALA A 192 8.13 2.84 5.69
C ALA A 192 8.21 1.34 5.38
N ASP A 193 9.00 0.92 4.39
CA ASP A 193 9.22 -0.49 4.09
C ASP A 193 9.99 -1.25 5.18
N PHE A 194 10.76 -0.56 6.02
CA PHE A 194 11.40 -1.18 7.18
C PHE A 194 10.37 -1.68 8.20
N ALA A 195 9.18 -1.11 8.24
CA ALA A 195 8.09 -1.57 9.11
C ALA A 195 7.55 -2.98 8.78
N LYS A 196 7.99 -3.60 7.67
CA LYS A 196 7.68 -5.00 7.32
C LYS A 196 8.33 -6.02 8.26
N TYR A 197 9.28 -5.59 9.08
CA TYR A 197 10.01 -6.44 10.01
C TYR A 197 9.98 -5.84 11.41
N PRO A 198 10.07 -6.68 12.47
CA PRO A 198 10.15 -6.20 13.84
C PRO A 198 11.36 -5.29 14.05
N THR A 199 11.17 -4.20 14.79
CA THR A 199 12.22 -3.21 15.05
C THR A 199 13.44 -3.79 15.75
N GLU A 200 13.25 -4.85 16.55
CA GLU A 200 14.32 -5.54 17.29
C GLU A 200 15.38 -6.18 16.39
N ILE A 201 15.05 -6.47 15.13
CA ILE A 201 15.99 -7.05 14.15
C ILE A 201 17.05 -6.02 13.73
N TYR A 202 16.69 -4.74 13.78
CA TYR A 202 17.60 -3.68 13.35
C TYR A 202 18.59 -3.26 14.43
N HIS A 203 19.75 -2.77 14.00
CA HIS A 203 20.73 -2.19 14.92
C HIS A 203 20.13 -0.97 15.64
N LYS A 204 20.52 -0.73 16.91
CA LYS A 204 19.96 0.34 17.77
C LYS A 204 19.93 1.72 17.11
N SER A 205 20.93 2.05 16.29
CA SER A 205 20.99 3.33 15.57
C SER A 205 19.87 3.47 14.53
N ILE A 206 19.43 2.35 13.92
CA ILE A 206 18.37 2.33 12.93
C ILE A 206 17.00 2.33 13.60
N GLN A 207 16.86 1.65 14.75
CA GLN A 207 15.64 1.63 15.55
C GLN A 207 15.17 3.04 15.97
N PHE A 208 16.10 3.98 16.10
CA PHE A 208 15.77 5.36 16.46
C PHE A 208 15.21 6.17 15.27
N ILE A 209 15.46 5.72 14.04
CA ILE A 209 15.06 6.43 12.81
C ILE A 209 13.74 5.88 12.25
N ILE A 210 13.41 4.61 12.56
CA ILE A 210 12.19 3.91 12.13
C ILE A 210 11.10 4.09 13.20
#